data_f96cec2ac5487b061b50f648f7a92067
#
_entry.id   f96cec2ac5487b061b50f648f7a92067
#
_cell.length_a   1.000
_cell.length_b   1.000
_cell.length_c   1.000
_cell.angle_alpha   90.00
_cell.angle_beta   90.00
_cell.angle_gamma   90.00
#
_symmetry.space_group_name_H-M   'P 1'
#
loop_
_entity.id
_entity.type
_entity.pdbx_description
1 polymer ?
#
loop_
_entity_poly.entity_id
_entity_poly.type
_entity_poly.pdbx_seq_one_letter_code
_entity_poly.pdbx_strand_id
1 'polypeptide(L)'
;MPHLLRPRLLLALLATAALAGCAEMSSLIDSATNRKPSRTVVREVGRDEPRPGARAEPRSEPRADAQPGRDQAALREGIRLYNEGDFNGAIKRLNSADIRNNSPLRVRVEAQKYLAFSYCVTSRPKQCEQAFEKALKLDPEFTLESGEQGHPLWGPAFERARRN
;
A
#
# COMPACT_ATOMS: atom_id res chain seq x y z
N MET A 1 -4.86 14.94 60.86
CA MET A 1 -5.29 16.34 61.02
C MET A 1 -4.53 17.22 60.05
N PRO A 2 -5.09 18.20 59.38
CA PRO A 2 -6.38 18.24 58.66
C PRO A 2 -6.20 18.45 57.18
N HIS A 3 -7.13 17.98 56.42
CA HIS A 3 -8.00 18.60 55.41
C HIS A 3 -7.58 19.94 54.82
N LEU A 4 -7.44 19.96 53.49
CA LEU A 4 -7.79 21.15 52.73
C LEU A 4 -8.49 20.75 51.43
N LEU A 5 -9.76 21.10 51.41
CA LEU A 5 -10.72 21.04 50.35
C LEU A 5 -10.23 21.81 49.09
N ARG A 6 -10.48 21.24 47.97
CA ARG A 6 -10.43 21.93 46.67
C ARG A 6 -11.76 22.60 46.38
N PRO A 7 -11.79 23.82 45.92
CA PRO A 7 -13.01 24.38 45.29
C PRO A 7 -13.05 24.00 43.81
N ARG A 8 -14.19 23.46 43.47
CA ARG A 8 -14.70 23.36 42.08
C ARG A 8 -15.01 24.78 41.62
N LEU A 9 -14.47 25.17 40.47
CA LEU A 9 -15.02 26.30 39.73
C LEU A 9 -15.47 25.83 38.35
N LEU A 10 -16.78 25.78 38.27
CA LEU A 10 -17.56 25.73 37.04
C LEU A 10 -17.35 27.04 36.28
N LEU A 11 -17.01 26.96 35.02
CA LEU A 11 -17.29 28.01 34.04
C LEU A 11 -17.75 27.37 32.73
N ALA A 12 -19.07 27.34 32.65
CA ALA A 12 -19.77 27.15 31.39
C ALA A 12 -19.70 28.48 30.62
N LEU A 13 -19.28 28.42 29.36
CA LEU A 13 -19.59 29.48 28.41
C LEU A 13 -19.88 28.87 27.07
N LEU A 14 -21.14 28.94 26.75
CA LEU A 14 -21.77 28.77 25.44
C LEU A 14 -21.19 29.77 24.43
N ALA A 15 -20.82 29.30 23.29
CA ALA A 15 -20.78 30.10 22.09
C ALA A 15 -21.24 29.26 20.89
N THR A 16 -22.51 29.38 20.61
CA THR A 16 -23.15 29.00 19.36
C THR A 16 -22.70 29.97 18.26
N ALA A 17 -22.15 29.48 17.20
CA ALA A 17 -22.09 30.19 15.92
C ALA A 17 -22.46 29.23 14.81
N ALA A 18 -23.70 29.33 14.41
CA ALA A 18 -24.21 28.82 13.15
C ALA A 18 -23.63 29.67 12.02
N LEU A 19 -23.07 29.03 11.02
CA LEU A 19 -22.91 29.58 9.67
C LEU A 19 -23.30 28.50 8.68
N ALA A 20 -24.53 28.63 8.26
CA ALA A 20 -25.09 28.04 7.07
C ALA A 20 -24.51 28.77 5.82
N GLY A 21 -24.42 28.06 4.76
CA GLY A 21 -24.13 28.57 3.41
C GLY A 21 -22.89 27.92 2.82
N CYS A 22 -22.96 27.31 1.71
CA CYS A 22 -23.67 27.24 0.47
C CYS A 22 -23.48 25.84 -0.08
N ALA A 23 -24.41 25.02 -0.36
CA ALA A 23 -25.38 25.00 -1.45
C ALA A 23 -24.77 25.23 -2.83
N GLU A 24 -24.81 24.14 -3.58
CA GLU A 24 -25.02 24.09 -5.02
C GLU A 24 -24.03 24.76 -5.96
N MET A 25 -23.18 23.91 -6.51
CA MET A 25 -22.93 23.99 -7.94
C MET A 25 -23.03 22.58 -8.54
N SER A 26 -24.24 22.15 -8.66
CA SER A 26 -24.67 21.09 -9.56
C SER A 26 -24.76 21.65 -10.96
N SER A 27 -24.42 20.74 -11.89
CA SER A 27 -24.88 20.75 -13.28
C SER A 27 -24.49 21.95 -14.12
N LEU A 28 -23.66 21.68 -15.06
CA LEU A 28 -23.77 21.99 -16.46
C LEU A 28 -22.55 21.46 -17.19
N ILE A 29 -22.56 20.24 -17.62
CA ILE A 29 -22.04 19.84 -18.93
C ILE A 29 -22.73 18.51 -19.25
N ASP A 30 -23.96 18.62 -19.63
CA ASP A 30 -24.63 17.65 -20.46
C ASP A 30 -24.46 18.07 -21.92
N SER A 31 -24.32 17.08 -22.77
CA SER A 31 -24.44 17.20 -24.23
C SER A 31 -23.26 17.77 -25.03
N ALA A 32 -22.42 16.86 -25.47
CA ALA A 32 -21.99 16.88 -26.89
C ALA A 32 -21.35 15.56 -27.26
N THR A 33 -22.02 14.84 -27.91
CA THR A 33 -21.98 14.39 -29.31
C THR A 33 -21.64 12.93 -29.48
N ASN A 34 -22.70 12.17 -29.46
CA ASN A 34 -22.82 10.94 -30.24
C ASN A 34 -22.61 11.25 -31.73
N ARG A 35 -21.47 10.88 -32.28
CA ARG A 35 -21.28 10.75 -33.74
C ARG A 35 -20.51 9.49 -34.03
N LYS A 36 -21.28 8.49 -34.38
CA LYS A 36 -20.86 7.31 -35.12
C LYS A 36 -20.69 7.71 -36.58
N PRO A 37 -19.58 7.54 -37.22
CA PRO A 37 -19.54 7.45 -38.68
C PRO A 37 -19.57 5.98 -39.10
N SER A 38 -20.70 5.61 -39.68
CA SER A 38 -20.77 4.50 -40.61
C SER A 38 -19.90 4.85 -41.83
N ARG A 39 -18.95 4.02 -42.12
CA ARG A 39 -18.31 4.01 -43.43
C ARG A 39 -18.29 2.61 -43.97
N THR A 40 -19.27 2.37 -44.75
CA THR A 40 -19.29 1.32 -45.76
C THR A 40 -18.19 1.61 -46.78
N VAL A 41 -17.23 0.74 -46.96
CA VAL A 41 -16.38 0.69 -48.14
C VAL A 41 -16.19 -0.76 -48.50
N VAL A 42 -16.93 -1.12 -49.52
CA VAL A 42 -16.60 -1.88 -50.71
C VAL A 42 -15.46 -2.91 -50.61
N ARG A 43 -15.93 -4.09 -50.73
CA ARG A 43 -15.38 -5.38 -51.08
C ARG A 43 -14.39 -5.24 -52.25
N GLU A 44 -13.14 -5.62 -52.02
CA GLU A 44 -12.27 -6.03 -53.10
C GLU A 44 -11.76 -7.44 -52.84
N VAL A 45 -12.07 -8.30 -53.77
CA VAL A 45 -11.72 -9.71 -53.80
C VAL A 45 -10.28 -9.78 -54.26
N GLY A 46 -9.37 -9.97 -53.34
CA GLY A 46 -8.00 -10.40 -53.61
C GLY A 46 -7.86 -11.86 -53.20
N ARG A 47 -7.80 -12.70 -54.18
CA ARG A 47 -7.54 -14.12 -54.07
C ARG A 47 -6.02 -14.27 -53.88
N ASP A 48 -5.57 -14.53 -52.66
CA ASP A 48 -4.20 -14.93 -52.37
C ASP A 48 -4.17 -16.30 -51.71
N GLU A 49 -3.37 -17.14 -52.32
CA GLU A 49 -3.10 -18.54 -52.02
C GLU A 49 -2.71 -18.81 -50.58
N PRO A 50 -3.03 -19.98 -50.03
CA PRO A 50 -2.57 -20.37 -48.71
C PRO A 50 -1.06 -20.68 -48.73
N ARG A 51 -0.28 -19.85 -48.07
CA ARG A 51 1.13 -20.11 -47.78
C ARG A 51 1.24 -21.18 -46.68
N PRO A 52 1.73 -22.39 -46.97
CA PRO A 52 1.94 -23.38 -45.93
C PRO A 52 3.24 -23.06 -45.18
N GLY A 53 3.16 -22.93 -43.85
CA GLY A 53 4.35 -23.02 -43.03
C GLY A 53 4.67 -21.82 -42.15
N ALA A 54 3.67 -21.22 -41.51
CA ALA A 54 3.93 -20.52 -40.25
C ALA A 54 3.60 -21.46 -39.08
N ARG A 55 4.60 -22.21 -38.65
CA ARG A 55 4.57 -22.96 -37.42
C ARG A 55 4.23 -21.94 -36.32
N ALA A 56 3.00 -21.98 -35.82
CA ALA A 56 2.60 -21.21 -34.66
C ALA A 56 3.53 -21.61 -33.51
N GLU A 57 4.46 -20.73 -33.15
CA GLU A 57 5.17 -20.87 -31.91
C GLU A 57 4.11 -20.91 -30.80
N PRO A 58 4.20 -21.88 -29.87
CA PRO A 58 3.27 -21.89 -28.74
C PRO A 58 3.47 -20.58 -27.99
N ARG A 59 2.48 -19.70 -28.10
CA ARG A 59 2.34 -18.52 -27.26
C ARG A 59 2.34 -19.05 -25.83
N SER A 60 3.48 -18.95 -25.16
CA SER A 60 3.63 -19.27 -23.77
C SER A 60 2.62 -18.42 -23.01
N GLU A 61 1.51 -19.04 -22.64
CA GLU A 61 0.58 -18.41 -21.73
C GLU A 61 1.36 -18.03 -20.47
N PRO A 62 1.23 -16.78 -19.96
CA PRO A 62 1.91 -16.40 -18.74
C PRO A 62 1.39 -17.34 -17.65
N ARG A 63 2.27 -18.22 -17.14
CA ARG A 63 1.94 -19.05 -15.99
C ARG A 63 1.38 -18.14 -14.90
N ALA A 64 0.21 -18.46 -14.39
CA ALA A 64 -0.50 -17.72 -13.34
C ALA A 64 0.32 -17.51 -12.04
N ASP A 65 1.50 -18.17 -11.97
CA ASP A 65 2.40 -18.17 -10.82
C ASP A 65 3.48 -17.09 -10.91
N ALA A 66 3.70 -16.51 -12.08
CA ALA A 66 4.62 -15.39 -12.26
C ALA A 66 3.80 -14.12 -12.45
N GLN A 67 3.61 -13.39 -11.35
CA GLN A 67 3.08 -12.02 -11.41
C GLN A 67 4.19 -11.02 -11.11
N PRO A 68 5.19 -10.89 -12.02
CA PRO A 68 6.19 -9.87 -11.87
C PRO A 68 5.49 -8.52 -11.95
N GLY A 69 5.38 -7.87 -10.80
CA GLY A 69 4.81 -6.55 -10.70
C GLY A 69 3.71 -6.37 -9.65
N ARG A 70 2.93 -7.40 -9.28
CA ARG A 70 1.91 -7.23 -8.22
C ARG A 70 2.53 -7.08 -6.84
N ASP A 71 3.53 -7.88 -6.52
CA ASP A 71 4.30 -7.81 -5.28
C ASP A 71 5.03 -6.48 -5.14
N GLN A 72 5.71 -6.03 -6.20
CA GLN A 72 6.34 -4.72 -6.20
C GLN A 72 5.32 -3.57 -6.13
N ALA A 73 4.18 -3.70 -6.80
CA ALA A 73 3.11 -2.72 -6.71
C ALA A 73 2.53 -2.68 -5.29
N ALA A 74 2.34 -3.85 -4.65
CA ALA A 74 1.89 -3.93 -3.26
C ALA A 74 2.90 -3.30 -2.30
N LEU A 75 4.19 -3.56 -2.50
CA LEU A 75 5.25 -2.96 -1.70
C LEU A 75 5.25 -1.43 -1.84
N ARG A 76 5.28 -0.91 -3.06
CA ARG A 76 5.26 0.55 -3.28
C ARG A 76 4.04 1.22 -2.67
N GLU A 77 2.88 0.61 -2.83
CA GLU A 77 1.63 1.12 -2.25
C GLU A 77 1.66 1.08 -0.71
N GLY A 78 2.17 0.00 -0.12
CA GLY A 78 2.33 -0.09 1.33
C GLY A 78 3.29 0.96 1.88
N ILE A 79 4.41 1.21 1.19
CA ILE A 79 5.36 2.27 1.56
C ILE A 79 4.73 3.66 1.42
N ARG A 80 3.96 3.89 0.36
CA ARG A 80 3.24 5.15 0.16
C ARG A 80 2.28 5.42 1.34
N LEU A 81 1.46 4.43 1.68
CA LEU A 81 0.52 4.54 2.81
C LEU A 81 1.25 4.81 4.14
N TYR A 82 2.39 4.16 4.37
CA TYR A 82 3.23 4.43 5.54
C TYR A 82 3.70 5.89 5.56
N ASN A 83 4.22 6.40 4.45
CA ASN A 83 4.70 7.79 4.34
C ASN A 83 3.59 8.83 4.49
N GLU A 84 2.35 8.49 4.16
CA GLU A 84 1.15 9.31 4.35
C GLU A 84 0.58 9.22 5.77
N GLY A 85 1.15 8.36 6.63
CA GLY A 85 0.69 8.16 7.99
C GLY A 85 -0.49 7.19 8.12
N ASP A 86 -0.95 6.57 7.02
CA ASP A 86 -1.93 5.48 7.08
C ASP A 86 -1.23 4.15 7.39
N PHE A 87 -0.78 4.03 8.63
CA PHE A 87 -0.06 2.84 9.09
C PHE A 87 -0.92 1.57 9.08
N ASN A 88 -2.22 1.67 9.32
CA ASN A 88 -3.11 0.51 9.27
C ASN A 88 -3.35 0.07 7.82
N GLY A 89 -3.51 1.00 6.89
CA GLY A 89 -3.55 0.74 5.46
C GLY A 89 -2.25 0.09 4.97
N ALA A 90 -1.10 0.62 5.39
CA ALA A 90 0.22 0.05 5.11
C ALA A 90 0.33 -1.40 5.60
N ILE A 91 -0.05 -1.69 6.86
CA ILE A 91 -0.08 -3.04 7.42
C ILE A 91 -0.96 -3.97 6.57
N LYS A 92 -2.17 -3.55 6.24
CA LYS A 92 -3.09 -4.33 5.42
C LYS A 92 -2.51 -4.61 4.02
N ARG A 93 -1.90 -3.62 3.39
CA ARG A 93 -1.36 -3.74 2.03
C ARG A 93 -0.11 -4.61 1.98
N LEU A 94 0.80 -4.43 2.93
CA LEU A 94 2.05 -5.21 3.01
C LEU A 94 1.84 -6.67 3.42
N ASN A 95 0.75 -6.97 4.15
CA ASN A 95 0.34 -8.35 4.48
C ASN A 95 -0.58 -8.98 3.42
N SER A 96 -0.83 -8.33 2.30
CA SER A 96 -1.71 -8.88 1.27
C SER A 96 -1.10 -10.11 0.59
N ALA A 97 -1.97 -10.92 -0.02
CA ALA A 97 -1.55 -12.10 -0.79
C ALA A 97 -0.72 -11.77 -2.04
N ASP A 98 -0.56 -10.49 -2.38
CA ASP A 98 0.29 -10.08 -3.49
C ASP A 98 1.78 -10.23 -3.16
N ILE A 99 2.16 -10.12 -1.87
CA ILE A 99 3.54 -10.38 -1.41
C ILE A 99 3.59 -11.80 -0.85
N ARG A 100 4.09 -12.73 -1.65
CA ARG A 100 4.11 -14.17 -1.36
C ARG A 100 5.51 -14.68 -1.03
N ASN A 101 5.58 -15.94 -0.62
CA ASN A 101 6.86 -16.61 -0.35
C ASN A 101 7.78 -16.71 -1.59
N ASN A 102 7.21 -16.71 -2.78
CA ASN A 102 7.95 -16.71 -4.05
C ASN A 102 8.25 -15.31 -4.61
N SER A 103 7.81 -14.24 -3.94
CA SER A 103 8.24 -12.89 -4.29
C SER A 103 9.74 -12.73 -4.08
N PRO A 104 10.39 -11.83 -4.85
CA PRO A 104 11.83 -11.57 -4.69
C PRO A 104 12.20 -11.29 -3.23
N LEU A 105 13.33 -11.82 -2.78
CA LEU A 105 13.80 -11.69 -1.39
C LEU A 105 13.77 -10.24 -0.91
N ARG A 106 14.29 -9.33 -1.73
CA ARG A 106 14.30 -7.90 -1.42
C ARG A 106 12.89 -7.34 -1.13
N VAL A 107 11.89 -7.71 -1.94
CA VAL A 107 10.48 -7.26 -1.74
C VAL A 107 9.95 -7.75 -0.41
N ARG A 108 10.25 -9.01 -0.06
CA ARG A 108 9.79 -9.63 1.18
C ARG A 108 10.45 -9.00 2.41
N VAL A 109 11.76 -8.78 2.36
CA VAL A 109 12.52 -8.15 3.45
C VAL A 109 12.04 -6.72 3.67
N GLU A 110 11.91 -5.94 2.60
CA GLU A 110 11.47 -4.55 2.68
C GLU A 110 10.02 -4.43 3.16
N ALA A 111 9.14 -5.35 2.75
CA ALA A 111 7.78 -5.42 3.28
C ALA A 111 7.77 -5.67 4.79
N GLN A 112 8.60 -6.58 5.30
CA GLN A 112 8.71 -6.84 6.74
C GLN A 112 9.29 -5.63 7.49
N LYS A 113 10.25 -4.89 6.93
CA LYS A 113 10.76 -3.64 7.49
C LYS A 113 9.65 -2.62 7.72
N TYR A 114 8.87 -2.31 6.68
CA TYR A 114 7.78 -1.33 6.79
C TYR A 114 6.60 -1.83 7.63
N LEU A 115 6.35 -3.13 7.68
CA LEU A 115 5.41 -3.73 8.64
C LEU A 115 5.88 -3.48 10.07
N ALA A 116 7.16 -3.72 10.37
CA ALA A 116 7.72 -3.46 11.68
C ALA A 116 7.56 -1.99 12.08
N PHE A 117 7.94 -1.07 11.22
CA PHE A 117 7.77 0.36 11.48
C PHE A 117 6.31 0.73 11.75
N SER A 118 5.39 0.25 10.90
CA SER A 118 3.95 0.51 11.06
C SER A 118 3.39 -0.04 12.37
N TYR A 119 3.81 -1.22 12.78
CA TYR A 119 3.43 -1.80 14.06
C TYR A 119 4.00 -1.02 15.26
N CYS A 120 5.26 -0.60 15.19
CA CYS A 120 5.88 0.17 16.26
C CYS A 120 5.21 1.53 16.44
N VAL A 121 4.95 2.25 15.36
CA VAL A 121 4.26 3.56 15.39
C VAL A 121 2.83 3.43 15.93
N THR A 122 2.16 2.31 15.68
CA THR A 122 0.79 2.06 16.17
C THR A 122 0.74 1.34 17.52
N SER A 123 1.83 1.40 18.30
CA SER A 123 1.91 0.84 19.66
C SER A 123 1.66 -0.67 19.74
N ARG A 124 2.16 -1.42 18.76
CA ARG A 124 2.08 -2.87 18.68
C ARG A 124 3.48 -3.51 18.78
N PRO A 125 4.15 -3.41 19.94
CA PRO A 125 5.56 -3.75 20.08
C PRO A 125 5.89 -5.21 19.77
N LYS A 126 5.01 -6.14 20.11
CA LYS A 126 5.21 -7.56 19.80
C LYS A 126 5.20 -7.84 18.30
N GLN A 127 4.24 -7.27 17.58
CA GLN A 127 4.15 -7.42 16.12
C GLN A 127 5.31 -6.72 15.42
N CYS A 128 5.77 -5.56 15.95
CA CYS A 128 6.93 -4.86 15.45
C CYS A 128 8.18 -5.77 15.52
N GLU A 129 8.47 -6.34 16.69
CA GLU A 129 9.61 -7.24 16.89
C GLU A 129 9.51 -8.48 15.98
N GLN A 130 8.34 -9.13 15.93
CA GLN A 130 8.11 -10.28 15.06
C GLN A 130 8.31 -9.97 13.56
N ALA A 131 7.98 -8.78 13.11
CA ALA A 131 8.20 -8.39 11.73
C ALA A 131 9.71 -8.23 11.44
N PHE A 132 10.49 -7.65 12.36
CA PHE A 132 11.94 -7.63 12.24
C PHE A 132 12.56 -9.03 12.29
N GLU A 133 12.12 -9.91 13.18
CA GLU A 133 12.57 -11.30 13.21
C GLU A 133 12.33 -12.00 11.87
N LYS A 134 11.17 -11.75 11.23
CA LYS A 134 10.87 -12.30 9.91
C LYS A 134 11.80 -11.72 8.84
N ALA A 135 12.10 -10.43 8.88
CA ALA A 135 13.05 -9.82 7.97
C ALA A 135 14.43 -10.47 8.10
N LEU A 136 14.93 -10.64 9.33
CA LEU A 136 16.21 -11.27 9.63
C LEU A 136 16.26 -12.77 9.30
N LYS A 137 15.14 -13.48 9.44
CA LYS A 137 15.03 -14.88 8.96
C LYS A 137 15.07 -15.00 7.44
N LEU A 138 14.59 -13.98 6.74
CA LEU A 138 14.66 -13.92 5.28
C LEU A 138 16.06 -13.55 4.79
N ASP A 139 16.69 -12.61 5.48
CA ASP A 139 18.02 -12.09 5.17
C ASP A 139 18.77 -11.83 6.50
N PRO A 140 19.65 -12.72 6.92
CA PRO A 140 20.43 -12.55 8.14
C PRO A 140 21.37 -11.33 8.14
N GLU A 141 21.75 -10.83 6.96
CA GLU A 141 22.58 -9.63 6.80
C GLU A 141 21.74 -8.33 6.77
N PHE A 142 20.43 -8.45 6.92
CA PHE A 142 19.55 -7.29 6.92
C PHE A 142 19.91 -6.30 8.04
N THR A 143 20.11 -5.06 7.66
CA THR A 143 20.33 -3.92 8.56
C THR A 143 19.39 -2.77 8.24
N LEU A 144 19.13 -1.95 9.23
CA LEU A 144 18.43 -0.69 9.03
C LEU A 144 19.34 0.34 8.36
N GLU A 145 18.77 1.20 7.54
CA GLU A 145 19.51 2.31 6.94
C GLU A 145 19.99 3.31 7.99
N SER A 146 21.03 4.08 7.70
CA SER A 146 21.65 5.00 8.67
C SER A 146 20.65 5.98 9.30
N GLY A 147 19.66 6.42 8.53
CA GLY A 147 18.59 7.29 9.04
C GLY A 147 17.50 6.58 9.86
N GLU A 148 17.47 5.24 9.82
CA GLU A 148 16.51 4.41 10.53
C GLU A 148 17.09 3.83 11.84
N GLN A 149 18.41 3.76 11.91
CA GLN A 149 19.13 3.20 13.06
C GLN A 149 18.93 4.08 14.32
N GLY A 150 18.80 3.42 15.48
CA GLY A 150 18.67 4.11 16.75
C GLY A 150 17.34 4.89 16.95
N HIS A 151 16.39 4.77 16.05
CA HIS A 151 15.11 5.45 16.17
C HIS A 151 14.35 4.99 17.44
N PRO A 152 13.80 5.90 18.26
CA PRO A 152 13.27 5.57 19.58
C PRO A 152 12.07 4.61 19.55
N LEU A 153 11.27 4.60 18.48
CA LEU A 153 10.10 3.73 18.39
C LEU A 153 10.44 2.29 18.00
N TRP A 154 11.34 2.09 17.05
CA TRP A 154 11.63 0.73 16.52
C TRP A 154 13.04 0.24 16.77
N GLY A 155 14.01 1.12 17.08
CA GLY A 155 15.39 0.72 17.38
C GLY A 155 15.48 -0.36 18.44
N PRO A 156 14.87 -0.19 19.63
CA PRO A 156 14.88 -1.22 20.67
C PRO A 156 14.24 -2.55 20.24
N ALA A 157 13.20 -2.53 19.40
CA ALA A 157 12.57 -3.74 18.89
C ALA A 157 13.48 -4.46 17.87
N PHE A 158 14.15 -3.71 16.99
CA PHE A 158 15.12 -4.26 16.05
C PHE A 158 16.29 -4.92 16.77
N GLU A 159 16.85 -4.26 17.80
CA GLU A 159 17.94 -4.84 18.59
C GLU A 159 17.53 -6.10 19.36
N ARG A 160 16.28 -6.21 19.82
CA ARG A 160 15.77 -7.47 20.38
C ARG A 160 15.67 -8.56 19.34
N ALA A 161 15.09 -8.25 18.18
CA ALA A 161 14.94 -9.20 17.08
C ALA A 161 16.28 -9.77 16.58
N ARG A 162 17.38 -8.97 16.64
CA ARG A 162 18.73 -9.42 16.26
C ARG A 162 19.34 -10.39 17.25
N ARG A 163 18.91 -10.43 18.49
CA ARG A 163 19.46 -11.31 19.55
C ARG A 163 18.75 -12.67 19.62
N ASN A 164 17.61 -12.83 18.98
CA ASN A 164 16.83 -14.07 18.93
C ASN A 164 17.26 -14.94 17.73
#